data_f1f0dc8a95b3ad0050a9c23c536fdea3
#
_entry.id   f1f0dc8a95b3ad0050a9c23c536fdea3
#
_cell.length_a   1.000
_cell.length_b   1.000
_cell.length_c   1.000
_cell.angle_alpha   90.00
_cell.angle_beta   90.00
_cell.angle_gamma   90.00
#
_symmetry.space_group_name_H-M   'P 1'
#
loop_
_entity.id
_entity.type
_entity.pdbx_description
1 polymer ?
#
loop_
_entity_poly.entity_id
_entity_poly.type
_entity_poly.pdbx_seq_one_letter_code
_entity_poly.pdbx_strand_id
1 'polypeptide(L)'
;MSKKHLDFKRMLDDTDFSDPSSIERYAANLDGMTFRDILELGIAPEGESAPKDFGSKKYKGGMGTLIEERYFGYKANSGDRPDFPEAGVELKATCFDVLKDGRKSAGERLVLTMIPYDRPVSLDYDSSHLKTKLSNILLIYYGRDRSIDKYDQRIERAVMVRLPEEDMKIIRADYEKIISYIQDGRADELSEGMTTYLGACTKGATEATMWVDQYYEYFNTDTGEIEHRRAKRRAFSLKRSYMDYVLHTYVLGAPRIGESIVQAGDKSIDFESYVTALIERHYGETDCQIAEQYGLEYTGNKAQWTTLVYRMLGIKSNAAEEFVKAGINVRVCRVNKRGHIEQAMSFPPFEFKQLINEDWETSSFR
;
A
#
# COMPACT_ATOMS: atom_id res chain seq x y z
N MET A 1 -3.73 -33.01 3.67
CA MET A 1 -4.76 -33.59 4.56
C MET A 1 -6.05 -32.80 4.35
N SER A 2 -7.17 -33.49 4.14
CA SER A 2 -8.48 -32.83 3.96
C SER A 2 -8.89 -32.17 5.28
N LYS A 3 -9.17 -30.84 5.26
CA LYS A 3 -9.63 -30.07 6.44
C LYS A 3 -11.06 -30.46 6.90
N LYS A 4 -11.71 -31.42 6.24
CA LYS A 4 -13.10 -31.89 6.50
C LYS A 4 -13.33 -32.48 7.91
N HIS A 5 -12.28 -32.68 8.72
CA HIS A 5 -12.41 -33.26 10.07
C HIS A 5 -12.11 -32.23 11.20
N LEU A 6 -11.86 -30.93 10.89
CA LEU A 6 -11.63 -29.92 11.89
C LEU A 6 -12.96 -29.34 12.40
N ASP A 7 -13.14 -29.32 13.71
CA ASP A 7 -14.27 -28.64 14.33
C ASP A 7 -13.97 -27.14 14.47
N PHE A 8 -14.27 -26.40 13.42
CA PHE A 8 -14.01 -24.96 13.35
C PHE A 8 -14.80 -24.15 14.39
N LYS A 9 -16.00 -24.59 14.77
CA LYS A 9 -16.77 -23.92 15.84
C LYS A 9 -16.07 -24.02 17.17
N ARG A 10 -15.62 -25.20 17.54
CA ARG A 10 -14.84 -25.39 18.75
C ARG A 10 -13.53 -24.62 18.72
N MET A 11 -12.82 -24.64 17.60
CA MET A 11 -11.58 -23.87 17.44
C MET A 11 -11.81 -22.36 17.58
N LEU A 12 -12.93 -21.84 17.08
CA LEU A 12 -13.33 -20.46 17.25
C LEU A 12 -13.58 -20.12 18.71
N ASP A 13 -14.33 -20.98 19.43
CA ASP A 13 -14.63 -20.82 20.87
C ASP A 13 -13.35 -20.88 21.73
N ASP A 14 -12.38 -21.72 21.34
CA ASP A 14 -11.09 -21.88 22.02
C ASP A 14 -10.08 -20.77 21.67
N THR A 15 -10.40 -19.84 20.73
CA THR A 15 -9.48 -18.79 20.29
C THR A 15 -9.51 -17.60 21.24
N ASP A 16 -8.34 -17.23 21.77
CA ASP A 16 -8.16 -15.98 22.53
C ASP A 16 -8.01 -14.78 21.58
N PHE A 17 -9.07 -14.00 21.43
CA PHE A 17 -9.10 -12.80 20.58
C PHE A 17 -8.40 -11.58 21.19
N SER A 18 -7.85 -11.68 22.40
CA SER A 18 -6.97 -10.66 22.98
C SER A 18 -5.49 -10.91 22.65
N ASP A 19 -5.12 -12.12 22.18
CA ASP A 19 -3.77 -12.48 21.78
C ASP A 19 -3.60 -12.52 20.25
N PRO A 20 -2.78 -11.62 19.65
CA PRO A 20 -2.51 -11.63 18.22
C PRO A 20 -2.01 -12.98 17.70
N SER A 21 -1.21 -13.72 18.50
CA SER A 21 -0.67 -15.02 18.10
C SER A 21 -1.74 -16.11 18.08
N SER A 22 -2.73 -16.02 18.96
CA SER A 22 -3.90 -16.92 18.97
C SER A 22 -4.76 -16.68 17.74
N ILE A 23 -5.01 -15.40 17.42
CA ILE A 23 -5.75 -15.00 16.20
C ILE A 23 -5.06 -15.53 14.94
N GLU A 24 -3.72 -15.33 14.85
CA GLU A 24 -2.94 -15.78 13.69
C GLU A 24 -2.98 -17.32 13.55
N ARG A 25 -2.82 -18.07 14.63
CA ARG A 25 -2.92 -19.56 14.61
C ARG A 25 -4.28 -20.03 14.12
N TYR A 26 -5.37 -19.40 14.56
CA TYR A 26 -6.71 -19.73 14.06
C TYR A 26 -6.84 -19.38 12.59
N ALA A 27 -6.43 -18.16 12.19
CA ALA A 27 -6.47 -17.68 10.82
C ALA A 27 -5.66 -18.54 9.83
N ALA A 28 -4.55 -19.13 10.26
CA ALA A 28 -3.71 -20.01 9.42
C ALA A 28 -4.47 -21.23 8.87
N ASN A 29 -5.59 -21.61 9.48
CA ASN A 29 -6.44 -22.66 8.96
C ASN A 29 -7.19 -22.25 7.68
N LEU A 30 -7.24 -20.98 7.35
CA LEU A 30 -7.76 -20.48 6.07
C LEU A 30 -6.88 -20.86 4.88
N ASP A 31 -5.59 -21.11 5.08
CA ASP A 31 -4.65 -21.43 4.00
C ASP A 31 -5.16 -22.60 3.16
N GLY A 32 -5.36 -22.37 1.86
CA GLY A 32 -5.85 -23.35 0.90
C GLY A 32 -7.36 -23.56 0.89
N MET A 33 -8.15 -22.90 1.75
CA MET A 33 -9.62 -22.89 1.67
C MET A 33 -10.10 -21.98 0.54
N THR A 34 -11.25 -22.29 -0.01
CA THR A 34 -12.01 -21.36 -0.86
C THR A 34 -12.98 -20.56 0.01
N PHE A 35 -13.50 -19.44 -0.50
CA PHE A 35 -14.58 -18.73 0.20
C PHE A 35 -15.85 -19.58 0.32
N ARG A 36 -16.06 -20.53 -0.60
CA ARG A 36 -17.17 -21.51 -0.52
C ARG A 36 -16.98 -22.46 0.67
N ASP A 37 -15.76 -22.96 0.88
CA ASP A 37 -15.46 -23.80 2.05
C ASP A 37 -15.77 -23.07 3.36
N ILE A 38 -15.50 -21.75 3.43
CA ILE A 38 -15.82 -20.92 4.60
C ILE A 38 -17.34 -20.85 4.84
N LEU A 39 -18.14 -20.67 3.78
CA LEU A 39 -19.60 -20.66 3.91
C LEU A 39 -20.14 -21.99 4.42
N GLU A 40 -19.51 -23.12 4.06
CA GLU A 40 -19.90 -24.47 4.49
C GLU A 40 -19.58 -24.75 5.97
N LEU A 41 -18.78 -23.91 6.65
CA LEU A 41 -18.51 -24.05 8.10
C LEU A 41 -19.76 -23.81 8.96
N GLY A 42 -20.76 -23.11 8.43
CA GLY A 42 -21.99 -22.79 9.14
C GLY A 42 -21.82 -21.87 10.35
N ILE A 43 -20.76 -21.05 10.35
CA ILE A 43 -20.52 -19.98 11.33
C ILE A 43 -21.30 -18.75 10.88
N ALA A 44 -21.93 -18.04 11.81
CA ALA A 44 -22.62 -16.78 11.57
C ALA A 44 -22.63 -15.92 12.82
N PRO A 45 -22.63 -14.58 12.69
CA PRO A 45 -22.81 -13.69 13.82
C PRO A 45 -24.14 -13.91 14.54
N GLU A 46 -24.15 -13.67 15.84
CA GLU A 46 -25.39 -13.71 16.62
C GLU A 46 -26.43 -12.72 16.09
N GLY A 47 -27.70 -13.17 16.02
CA GLY A 47 -28.82 -12.32 15.61
C GLY A 47 -28.88 -12.01 14.11
N GLU A 48 -28.17 -12.73 13.26
CA GLU A 48 -28.31 -12.57 11.81
C GLU A 48 -29.68 -13.05 11.32
N SER A 49 -30.40 -12.15 10.64
CA SER A 49 -31.81 -12.40 10.25
C SER A 49 -32.01 -12.81 8.79
N ALA A 50 -31.00 -12.66 7.92
CA ALA A 50 -31.13 -12.98 6.49
C ALA A 50 -29.79 -13.38 5.85
N PRO A 51 -29.80 -14.32 4.90
CA PRO A 51 -28.59 -14.68 4.15
C PRO A 51 -28.11 -13.49 3.31
N LYS A 52 -26.78 -13.27 3.29
CA LYS A 52 -26.11 -12.23 2.52
C LYS A 52 -25.43 -12.79 1.27
N ASP A 53 -25.61 -12.14 0.13
CA ASP A 53 -24.83 -12.41 -1.07
C ASP A 53 -23.54 -11.56 -1.07
N PHE A 54 -22.49 -12.07 -0.44
CA PHE A 54 -21.19 -11.42 -0.36
C PHE A 54 -20.51 -11.24 -1.74
N GLY A 55 -20.88 -12.03 -2.75
CA GLY A 55 -20.38 -11.96 -4.12
C GLY A 55 -21.01 -10.85 -4.95
N SER A 56 -22.11 -10.27 -4.49
CA SER A 56 -22.85 -9.24 -5.22
C SER A 56 -22.00 -7.99 -5.50
N LYS A 57 -22.14 -7.41 -6.71
CA LYS A 57 -21.51 -6.13 -7.06
C LYS A 57 -21.92 -4.97 -6.14
N LYS A 58 -23.08 -5.09 -5.47
CA LYS A 58 -23.55 -4.11 -4.48
C LYS A 58 -22.75 -4.18 -3.16
N TYR A 59 -22.12 -5.32 -2.88
CA TYR A 59 -21.34 -5.55 -1.65
C TYR A 59 -19.85 -5.30 -1.92
N LYS A 60 -19.44 -4.04 -1.90
CA LYS A 60 -18.01 -3.70 -1.99
C LYS A 60 -17.30 -4.23 -0.74
N GLY A 61 -16.20 -4.98 -0.94
CA GLY A 61 -15.48 -5.63 0.17
C GLY A 61 -16.12 -6.93 0.67
N GLY A 62 -17.10 -7.49 -0.06
CA GLY A 62 -17.88 -8.64 0.38
C GLY A 62 -17.05 -9.86 0.79
N MET A 63 -15.91 -10.13 0.16
CA MET A 63 -15.05 -11.26 0.55
C MET A 63 -14.39 -11.02 1.93
N GLY A 64 -13.98 -9.80 2.26
CA GLY A 64 -13.51 -9.45 3.60
C GLY A 64 -14.62 -9.65 4.64
N THR A 65 -15.80 -9.07 4.38
CA THR A 65 -16.98 -9.23 5.25
C THR A 65 -17.39 -10.70 5.42
N LEU A 66 -17.25 -11.53 4.36
CA LEU A 66 -17.49 -12.95 4.45
C LEU A 66 -16.56 -13.62 5.47
N ILE A 67 -15.28 -13.29 5.45
CA ILE A 67 -14.31 -13.82 6.41
C ILE A 67 -14.64 -13.37 7.84
N GLU A 68 -14.93 -12.08 8.04
CA GLU A 68 -15.32 -11.53 9.33
C GLU A 68 -16.54 -12.26 9.91
N GLU A 69 -17.59 -12.43 9.10
CA GLU A 69 -18.87 -12.97 9.57
C GLU A 69 -18.93 -14.50 9.55
N ARG A 70 -18.29 -15.18 8.57
CA ARG A 70 -18.43 -16.63 8.34
C ARG A 70 -17.25 -17.46 8.80
N TYR A 71 -16.16 -16.82 9.14
CA TYR A 71 -14.99 -17.48 9.70
C TYR A 71 -14.74 -17.07 11.15
N PHE A 72 -14.71 -15.75 11.40
CA PHE A 72 -14.50 -15.22 12.76
C PHE A 72 -15.79 -15.01 13.56
N GLY A 73 -16.97 -15.10 12.95
CA GLY A 73 -18.25 -15.10 13.63
C GLY A 73 -18.72 -13.76 14.19
N TYR A 74 -18.02 -12.65 13.89
CA TYR A 74 -18.45 -11.32 14.33
C TYR A 74 -19.07 -10.50 13.20
N LYS A 75 -19.99 -9.60 13.56
CA LYS A 75 -20.65 -8.71 12.60
C LYS A 75 -19.66 -7.66 12.13
N ALA A 76 -19.45 -7.60 10.80
CA ALA A 76 -18.61 -6.58 10.20
C ALA A 76 -19.06 -5.18 10.61
N ASN A 77 -18.11 -4.33 10.96
CA ASN A 77 -18.34 -2.95 11.35
C ASN A 77 -17.49 -2.00 10.49
N SER A 78 -17.87 -0.72 10.48
CA SER A 78 -17.13 0.34 9.80
C SER A 78 -16.52 1.33 10.80
N GLY A 79 -16.30 0.90 12.02
CA GLY A 79 -15.80 1.72 13.11
C GLY A 79 -14.32 2.11 12.96
N ASP A 80 -13.90 3.05 13.80
CA ASP A 80 -12.51 3.53 13.82
C ASP A 80 -11.56 2.57 14.56
N ARG A 81 -12.11 1.61 15.33
CA ARG A 81 -11.33 0.61 16.08
C ARG A 81 -10.89 -0.54 15.15
N PRO A 82 -9.76 -1.20 15.47
CA PRO A 82 -9.38 -2.44 14.80
C PRO A 82 -10.46 -3.52 14.94
N ASP A 83 -10.46 -4.49 14.04
CA ASP A 83 -11.44 -5.59 14.02
C ASP A 83 -11.35 -6.47 15.28
N PHE A 84 -10.14 -6.62 15.85
CA PHE A 84 -9.90 -7.26 17.16
C PHE A 84 -9.29 -6.22 18.12
N PRO A 85 -10.14 -5.41 18.80
CA PRO A 85 -9.68 -4.23 19.53
C PRO A 85 -8.74 -4.55 20.71
N GLU A 86 -8.97 -5.66 21.42
CA GLU A 86 -8.16 -6.07 22.58
C GLU A 86 -6.77 -6.50 22.15
N ALA A 87 -6.64 -7.12 21.00
CA ALA A 87 -5.37 -7.52 20.40
C ALA A 87 -4.70 -6.40 19.57
N GLY A 88 -5.42 -5.32 19.26
CA GLY A 88 -4.96 -4.28 18.35
C GLY A 88 -4.72 -4.80 16.92
N VAL A 89 -5.53 -5.75 16.45
CA VAL A 89 -5.38 -6.40 15.15
C VAL A 89 -6.47 -5.94 14.19
N GLU A 90 -6.07 -5.44 13.03
CA GLU A 90 -6.96 -5.13 11.90
C GLU A 90 -6.94 -6.28 10.90
N LEU A 91 -8.12 -6.77 10.49
CA LEU A 91 -8.26 -7.79 9.45
C LEU A 91 -8.39 -7.14 8.07
N LYS A 92 -7.61 -7.62 7.13
CA LYS A 92 -7.72 -7.21 5.72
C LYS A 92 -7.63 -8.41 4.79
N ALA A 93 -8.59 -8.48 3.86
CA ALA A 93 -8.53 -9.42 2.74
C ALA A 93 -8.12 -8.68 1.47
N THR A 94 -7.16 -9.23 0.75
CA THR A 94 -6.66 -8.68 -0.52
C THR A 94 -6.28 -9.78 -1.48
N CYS A 95 -6.11 -9.43 -2.75
CA CYS A 95 -5.82 -10.41 -3.79
C CYS A 95 -4.47 -10.19 -4.47
N PHE A 96 -4.01 -11.24 -5.13
CA PHE A 96 -2.94 -11.16 -6.11
C PHE A 96 -3.42 -11.70 -7.48
N ASP A 97 -2.79 -11.21 -8.53
CA ASP A 97 -2.96 -11.70 -9.89
C ASP A 97 -1.75 -12.58 -10.26
N VAL A 98 -1.99 -13.60 -11.08
CA VAL A 98 -0.93 -14.36 -11.72
C VAL A 98 -0.69 -13.77 -13.10
N LEU A 99 0.51 -13.26 -13.34
CA LEU A 99 0.91 -12.68 -14.60
C LEU A 99 1.13 -13.77 -15.67
N LYS A 100 1.23 -13.38 -16.95
CA LYS A 100 1.45 -14.32 -18.08
C LYS A 100 2.72 -15.17 -17.93
N ASP A 101 3.73 -14.66 -17.25
CA ASP A 101 5.00 -15.34 -16.97
C ASP A 101 4.97 -16.21 -15.70
N GLY A 102 3.80 -16.33 -15.06
CA GLY A 102 3.58 -17.11 -13.84
C GLY A 102 3.95 -16.39 -12.54
N ARG A 103 4.51 -15.19 -12.59
CA ARG A 103 4.78 -14.39 -11.38
C ARG A 103 3.47 -13.94 -10.72
N LYS A 104 3.45 -13.92 -9.40
CA LYS A 104 2.37 -13.33 -8.62
C LYS A 104 2.64 -11.85 -8.40
N SER A 105 1.63 -11.01 -8.56
CA SER A 105 1.72 -9.57 -8.29
C SER A 105 0.50 -9.11 -7.52
N ALA A 106 0.67 -8.16 -6.59
CA ALA A 106 -0.45 -7.62 -5.82
C ALA A 106 -1.54 -7.10 -6.75
N GLY A 107 -2.76 -7.55 -6.53
CA GLY A 107 -3.90 -7.22 -7.39
C GLY A 107 -4.41 -5.79 -7.17
N GLU A 108 -4.19 -5.24 -5.99
CA GLU A 108 -4.72 -3.94 -5.57
C GLU A 108 -3.92 -3.30 -4.44
N ARG A 109 -4.18 -2.01 -4.19
CA ARG A 109 -3.75 -1.30 -2.99
C ARG A 109 -4.52 -1.77 -1.77
N LEU A 110 -3.95 -1.66 -0.57
CA LEU A 110 -4.63 -2.00 0.67
C LEU A 110 -5.27 -0.76 1.29
N VAL A 111 -6.59 -0.65 1.20
CA VAL A 111 -7.35 0.45 1.82
C VAL A 111 -7.42 0.26 3.33
N LEU A 112 -7.08 1.31 4.07
CA LEU A 112 -6.98 1.27 5.54
C LEU A 112 -8.16 1.98 6.21
N THR A 113 -8.28 3.30 6.03
CA THR A 113 -9.33 4.11 6.64
C THR A 113 -9.63 5.34 5.80
N MET A 114 -10.84 5.89 5.96
CA MET A 114 -11.25 7.13 5.28
C MET A 114 -10.45 8.32 5.79
N ILE A 115 -10.13 9.24 4.89
CA ILE A 115 -9.51 10.53 5.24
C ILE A 115 -10.63 11.52 5.56
N PRO A 116 -10.71 12.06 6.80
CA PRO A 116 -11.71 13.06 7.14
C PRO A 116 -11.33 14.43 6.57
N TYR A 117 -12.21 15.05 5.79
CA TYR A 117 -12.05 16.43 5.30
C TYR A 117 -13.01 17.41 5.96
N ASP A 118 -14.11 16.89 6.53
CA ASP A 118 -15.25 17.62 7.05
C ASP A 118 -15.09 18.02 8.52
N ARG A 119 -13.95 17.77 9.12
CA ARG A 119 -13.64 18.02 10.53
C ARG A 119 -12.15 18.29 10.74
N PRO A 120 -11.75 18.84 11.90
CA PRO A 120 -10.35 19.03 12.25
C PRO A 120 -9.56 17.72 12.17
N VAL A 121 -8.34 17.81 11.63
CA VAL A 121 -7.38 16.72 11.56
C VAL A 121 -6.08 17.08 12.27
N SER A 122 -5.36 16.08 12.77
CA SER A 122 -4.10 16.25 13.51
C SER A 122 -2.93 15.71 12.71
N LEU A 123 -1.81 16.43 12.74
CA LEU A 123 -0.50 15.96 12.25
C LEU A 123 0.09 14.87 13.15
N ASP A 124 -0.41 14.71 14.37
CA ASP A 124 0.09 13.68 15.28
C ASP A 124 -0.30 12.28 14.79
N TYR A 125 0.64 11.66 14.07
CA TYR A 125 0.51 10.29 13.59
C TYR A 125 0.33 9.29 14.73
N ASP A 126 1.00 9.52 15.88
CA ASP A 126 1.00 8.55 16.98
C ASP A 126 -0.36 8.38 17.66
N SER A 127 -1.20 9.41 17.62
CA SER A 127 -2.58 9.35 18.10
C SER A 127 -3.61 9.00 17.01
N SER A 128 -3.17 8.78 15.77
CA SER A 128 -4.06 8.56 14.63
C SER A 128 -4.69 7.16 14.62
N HIS A 129 -5.93 7.06 14.13
CA HIS A 129 -6.57 5.76 13.85
C HIS A 129 -5.79 4.97 12.80
N LEU A 130 -5.08 5.64 11.89
CA LEU A 130 -4.24 4.99 10.89
C LEU A 130 -3.13 4.17 11.54
N LYS A 131 -2.41 4.75 12.52
CA LYS A 131 -1.36 4.03 13.25
C LYS A 131 -1.91 2.78 13.93
N THR A 132 -3.07 2.91 14.59
CA THR A 132 -3.70 1.78 15.27
C THR A 132 -4.01 0.64 14.30
N LYS A 133 -4.55 0.95 13.12
CA LYS A 133 -4.87 -0.04 12.08
C LYS A 133 -3.64 -0.63 11.38
N LEU A 134 -2.50 0.04 11.41
CA LEU A 134 -1.23 -0.43 10.84
C LEU A 134 -0.37 -1.23 11.83
N SER A 135 -0.69 -1.21 13.12
CA SER A 135 0.16 -1.83 14.16
C SER A 135 0.28 -3.34 14.00
N ASN A 136 -0.83 -4.03 13.75
CA ASN A 136 -0.89 -5.46 13.44
C ASN A 136 -1.96 -5.68 12.40
N ILE A 137 -1.60 -6.17 11.24
CA ILE A 137 -2.55 -6.47 10.16
C ILE A 137 -2.63 -7.98 9.97
N LEU A 138 -3.78 -8.58 10.28
CA LEU A 138 -4.08 -9.93 9.86
C LEU A 138 -4.45 -9.88 8.38
N LEU A 139 -3.49 -10.21 7.52
CA LEU A 139 -3.62 -10.10 6.08
C LEU A 139 -3.97 -11.46 5.48
N ILE A 140 -5.11 -11.50 4.79
CA ILE A 140 -5.61 -12.70 4.10
C ILE A 140 -5.47 -12.48 2.61
N TYR A 141 -4.51 -13.17 1.99
CA TYR A 141 -4.25 -13.11 0.57
C TYR A 141 -4.91 -14.25 -0.18
N TYR A 142 -5.65 -13.92 -1.25
CA TYR A 142 -6.25 -14.92 -2.14
C TYR A 142 -5.85 -14.67 -3.60
N GLY A 143 -5.78 -15.76 -4.37
CA GLY A 143 -5.54 -15.70 -5.81
C GLY A 143 -6.80 -15.23 -6.55
N ARG A 144 -6.71 -14.13 -7.30
CA ARG A 144 -7.80 -13.62 -8.10
C ARG A 144 -7.79 -14.25 -9.48
N ASP A 145 -8.80 -15.06 -9.76
CA ASP A 145 -9.09 -15.60 -11.08
C ASP A 145 -10.47 -15.11 -11.52
N ARG A 146 -10.51 -14.33 -12.59
CA ARG A 146 -11.76 -13.75 -13.12
C ARG A 146 -12.58 -14.74 -13.95
N SER A 147 -12.03 -15.92 -14.25
CA SER A 147 -12.70 -16.98 -15.02
C SER A 147 -13.58 -17.91 -14.16
N ILE A 148 -13.40 -17.88 -12.84
CA ILE A 148 -14.16 -18.69 -11.90
C ILE A 148 -15.07 -17.83 -11.00
N ASP A 149 -16.01 -18.47 -10.31
CA ASP A 149 -16.86 -17.79 -9.35
C ASP A 149 -16.02 -17.21 -8.19
N LYS A 150 -16.44 -16.06 -7.64
CA LYS A 150 -15.73 -15.40 -6.54
C LYS A 150 -15.61 -16.29 -5.30
N TYR A 151 -16.62 -17.10 -5.04
CA TYR A 151 -16.60 -18.01 -3.90
C TYR A 151 -15.63 -19.20 -4.07
N ASP A 152 -15.26 -19.52 -5.30
CA ASP A 152 -14.32 -20.60 -5.60
C ASP A 152 -12.85 -20.13 -5.61
N GLN A 153 -12.60 -18.84 -5.42
CA GLN A 153 -11.25 -18.30 -5.27
C GLN A 153 -10.61 -18.83 -3.99
N ARG A 154 -9.31 -19.14 -4.08
CA ARG A 154 -8.59 -19.82 -3.01
C ARG A 154 -7.74 -18.84 -2.21
N ILE A 155 -7.83 -18.96 -0.89
CA ILE A 155 -6.94 -18.26 0.04
C ILE A 155 -5.56 -18.94 -0.04
N GLU A 156 -4.56 -18.14 -0.35
CA GLU A 156 -3.16 -18.57 -0.42
C GLU A 156 -2.55 -18.61 0.97
N ARG A 157 -2.79 -17.55 1.75
CA ARG A 157 -2.24 -17.41 3.08
C ARG A 157 -3.00 -16.41 3.94
N ALA A 158 -3.10 -16.74 5.22
CA ALA A 158 -3.46 -15.82 6.28
C ALA A 158 -2.24 -15.64 7.21
N VAL A 159 -1.78 -14.40 7.38
CA VAL A 159 -0.54 -14.09 8.10
C VAL A 159 -0.62 -12.75 8.82
N MET A 160 -0.02 -12.69 10.02
CA MET A 160 0.14 -11.44 10.73
C MET A 160 1.30 -10.63 10.13
N VAL A 161 0.99 -9.45 9.61
CA VAL A 161 1.96 -8.52 9.05
C VAL A 161 2.21 -7.39 10.04
N ARG A 162 3.48 -7.22 10.39
CA ARG A 162 3.99 -6.06 11.13
C ARG A 162 4.99 -5.35 10.24
N LEU A 163 4.70 -4.10 9.95
CA LEU A 163 5.56 -3.31 9.07
C LEU A 163 6.88 -2.96 9.78
N PRO A 164 8.02 -2.99 9.08
CA PRO A 164 9.31 -2.61 9.65
C PRO A 164 9.31 -1.16 10.15
N GLU A 165 10.11 -0.89 11.16
CA GLU A 165 10.20 0.46 11.75
C GLU A 165 10.70 1.49 10.73
N GLU A 166 11.60 1.11 9.85
CA GLU A 166 12.12 1.94 8.75
C GLU A 166 10.99 2.36 7.80
N ASP A 167 10.09 1.43 7.47
CA ASP A 167 8.94 1.72 6.61
C ASP A 167 7.93 2.64 7.31
N MET A 168 7.76 2.47 8.62
CA MET A 168 6.87 3.31 9.41
C MET A 168 7.33 4.78 9.45
N LYS A 169 8.63 5.07 9.32
CA LYS A 169 9.15 6.44 9.22
C LYS A 169 8.67 7.13 7.94
N ILE A 170 8.70 6.41 6.82
CA ILE A 170 8.24 6.91 5.51
C ILE A 170 6.71 7.04 5.52
N ILE A 171 6.00 6.04 6.05
CA ILE A 171 4.52 6.08 6.17
C ILE A 171 4.07 7.25 7.05
N ARG A 172 4.80 7.55 8.13
CA ARG A 172 4.54 8.72 8.98
C ARG A 172 4.67 10.01 8.19
N ALA A 173 5.75 10.19 7.44
CA ALA A 173 5.96 11.38 6.62
C ALA A 173 4.90 11.51 5.51
N ASP A 174 4.52 10.40 4.88
CA ASP A 174 3.43 10.37 3.93
C ASP A 174 2.10 10.82 4.56
N TYR A 175 1.81 10.36 5.79
CA TYR A 175 0.63 10.80 6.56
C TYR A 175 0.69 12.30 6.86
N GLU A 176 1.80 12.78 7.42
CA GLU A 176 2.00 14.18 7.78
C GLU A 176 1.85 15.08 6.55
N LYS A 177 2.39 14.66 5.40
CA LYS A 177 2.25 15.36 4.12
C LYS A 177 0.78 15.45 3.67
N ILE A 178 0.03 14.35 3.72
CA ILE A 178 -1.40 14.34 3.37
C ILE A 178 -2.18 15.25 4.32
N ILE A 179 -1.94 15.17 5.63
CA ILE A 179 -2.65 15.98 6.63
C ILE A 179 -2.32 17.47 6.47
N SER A 180 -1.06 17.83 6.16
CA SER A 180 -0.70 19.25 5.94
C SER A 180 -1.47 19.85 4.77
N TYR A 181 -1.61 19.13 3.64
CA TYR A 181 -2.43 19.57 2.51
C TYR A 181 -3.90 19.80 2.90
N ILE A 182 -4.43 18.94 3.77
CA ILE A 182 -5.82 19.10 4.25
C ILE A 182 -5.93 20.35 5.14
N GLN A 183 -4.97 20.57 6.05
CA GLN A 183 -4.96 21.74 6.96
C GLN A 183 -4.78 23.05 6.20
N ASP A 184 -4.10 23.02 5.04
CA ASP A 184 -3.94 24.16 4.15
C ASP A 184 -5.18 24.41 3.25
N GLY A 185 -6.26 23.62 3.38
CA GLY A 185 -7.44 23.71 2.51
C GLY A 185 -7.22 23.20 1.10
N ARG A 186 -6.17 22.38 0.87
CA ARG A 186 -5.70 21.89 -0.42
C ARG A 186 -5.95 20.39 -0.63
N ALA A 187 -6.99 19.82 0.02
CA ALA A 187 -7.28 18.39 -0.13
C ALA A 187 -7.73 18.01 -1.56
N ASP A 188 -8.15 18.95 -2.37
CA ASP A 188 -8.44 18.79 -3.81
C ASP A 188 -7.20 18.46 -4.64
N GLU A 189 -6.02 18.89 -4.19
CA GLU A 189 -4.73 18.64 -4.85
C GLU A 189 -4.13 17.27 -4.51
N LEU A 190 -4.69 16.56 -3.52
CA LEU A 190 -4.18 15.25 -3.12
C LEU A 190 -4.17 14.26 -4.30
N SER A 191 -3.03 13.60 -4.46
CA SER A 191 -2.85 12.52 -5.45
C SER A 191 -2.04 11.37 -4.85
N GLU A 192 -2.10 10.19 -5.46
CA GLU A 192 -1.27 9.06 -5.03
C GLU A 192 0.21 9.25 -5.33
N GLY A 193 0.54 10.08 -6.32
CA GLY A 193 1.91 10.34 -6.74
C GLY A 193 2.72 11.16 -5.75
N MET A 194 2.07 11.90 -4.84
CA MET A 194 2.75 12.83 -3.94
C MET A 194 3.42 12.21 -2.70
N THR A 195 3.23 10.93 -2.47
CA THR A 195 3.71 10.18 -1.31
C THR A 195 4.45 8.93 -1.73
N THR A 196 5.09 8.22 -0.80
CA THR A 196 5.97 7.08 -1.12
C THR A 196 5.27 5.73 -0.94
N TYR A 197 4.85 5.36 0.26
CA TYR A 197 4.22 4.07 0.58
C TYR A 197 2.74 4.19 0.87
N LEU A 198 2.34 5.24 1.58
CA LEU A 198 0.96 5.53 1.92
C LEU A 198 0.38 6.50 0.88
N GLY A 199 -0.75 6.16 0.29
CA GLY A 199 -1.43 7.01 -0.69
C GLY A 199 -2.81 7.46 -0.23
N ALA A 200 -3.32 8.50 -0.88
CA ALA A 200 -4.68 9.02 -0.72
C ALA A 200 -5.56 8.58 -1.89
N CYS A 201 -6.10 7.34 -1.83
CA CYS A 201 -6.86 6.77 -2.93
C CYS A 201 -8.29 7.32 -3.00
N THR A 202 -8.79 7.59 -4.20
CA THR A 202 -10.16 8.10 -4.43
C THR A 202 -11.23 7.10 -3.99
N LYS A 203 -12.33 7.62 -3.44
CA LYS A 203 -13.52 6.90 -3.01
C LYS A 203 -14.78 7.57 -3.54
N GLY A 204 -15.87 6.81 -3.61
CA GLY A 204 -17.14 7.26 -4.17
C GLY A 204 -17.38 6.67 -5.56
N ALA A 205 -18.59 6.14 -5.78
CA ALA A 205 -18.96 5.49 -7.03
C ALA A 205 -19.73 6.42 -7.97
N THR A 206 -20.28 7.50 -7.44
CA THR A 206 -21.09 8.47 -8.18
C THR A 206 -20.59 9.89 -7.87
N GLU A 207 -20.84 10.81 -8.75
CA GLU A 207 -20.46 12.21 -8.58
C GLU A 207 -21.00 12.80 -7.27
N ALA A 208 -22.23 12.48 -6.90
CA ALA A 208 -22.86 12.91 -5.66
C ALA A 208 -22.16 12.39 -4.39
N THR A 209 -21.52 11.21 -4.45
CA THR A 209 -20.82 10.58 -3.29
C THR A 209 -19.32 10.81 -3.32
N MET A 210 -18.80 11.36 -4.40
CA MET A 210 -17.36 11.53 -4.62
C MET A 210 -16.82 12.81 -3.98
N TRP A 211 -17.61 13.88 -3.91
CA TRP A 211 -17.17 15.20 -3.48
C TRP A 211 -17.61 15.51 -2.04
N VAL A 212 -16.71 16.13 -1.28
CA VAL A 212 -16.90 16.55 0.11
C VAL A 212 -16.42 17.98 0.27
N ASP A 213 -17.18 18.77 1.05
CA ASP A 213 -16.73 20.10 1.44
C ASP A 213 -15.58 19.97 2.45
N GLN A 214 -14.58 20.86 2.35
CA GLN A 214 -13.44 20.86 3.25
C GLN A 214 -13.77 21.68 4.51
N TYR A 215 -13.30 21.21 5.66
CA TYR A 215 -13.37 21.96 6.92
C TYR A 215 -12.43 23.16 6.91
N TYR A 216 -11.22 22.97 6.33
CA TYR A 216 -10.22 24.03 6.21
C TYR A 216 -10.40 24.78 4.89
N GLU A 217 -10.22 26.09 4.97
CA GLU A 217 -10.31 27.00 3.83
C GLU A 217 -8.93 27.21 3.20
N TYR A 218 -8.89 27.36 1.90
CA TYR A 218 -7.67 27.67 1.18
C TYR A 218 -7.43 29.17 1.12
N PHE A 219 -6.27 29.63 1.56
CA PHE A 219 -5.83 31.01 1.37
C PHE A 219 -5.03 31.11 0.06
N ASN A 220 -5.60 31.78 -0.93
CA ASN A 220 -4.95 32.03 -2.21
C ASN A 220 -3.96 33.20 -2.06
N THR A 221 -2.67 32.90 -2.08
CA THR A 221 -1.60 33.89 -1.91
C THR A 221 -1.49 34.88 -3.07
N ASP A 222 -1.97 34.52 -4.27
CA ASP A 222 -1.88 35.35 -5.47
C ASP A 222 -2.98 36.40 -5.50
N THR A 223 -4.17 36.07 -5.01
CA THR A 223 -5.34 36.97 -4.97
C THR A 223 -5.57 37.60 -3.60
N GLY A 224 -5.02 37.01 -2.53
CA GLY A 224 -5.28 37.40 -1.13
C GLY A 224 -6.67 37.00 -0.63
N GLU A 225 -7.39 36.14 -1.33
CA GLU A 225 -8.75 35.72 -1.00
C GLU A 225 -8.81 34.34 -0.35
N ILE A 226 -9.85 34.11 0.44
CA ILE A 226 -10.16 32.81 1.02
C ILE A 226 -11.11 32.08 0.06
N GLU A 227 -10.79 30.85 -0.29
CA GLU A 227 -11.55 30.01 -1.18
C GLU A 227 -12.11 28.79 -0.44
N HIS A 228 -13.41 28.52 -0.62
CA HIS A 228 -14.05 27.27 -0.21
C HIS A 228 -13.93 26.24 -1.34
N ARG A 229 -13.06 25.27 -1.18
CA ARG A 229 -12.81 24.24 -2.18
C ARG A 229 -13.47 22.92 -1.77
N ARG A 230 -13.99 22.18 -2.74
CA ARG A 230 -14.45 20.81 -2.54
C ARG A 230 -13.38 19.83 -2.97
N ALA A 231 -13.21 18.74 -2.22
CA ALA A 231 -12.25 17.71 -2.53
C ALA A 231 -12.92 16.36 -2.85
N LYS A 232 -12.26 15.56 -3.68
CA LYS A 232 -12.71 14.17 -3.89
C LYS A 232 -12.50 13.36 -2.62
N ARG A 233 -13.54 12.64 -2.19
CA ARG A 233 -13.45 11.72 -1.06
C ARG A 233 -12.32 10.70 -1.26
N ARG A 234 -11.44 10.56 -0.27
CA ARG A 234 -10.29 9.66 -0.32
C ARG A 234 -10.18 8.82 0.96
N ALA A 235 -9.39 7.76 0.85
CA ALA A 235 -8.98 6.92 1.98
C ALA A 235 -7.46 6.76 1.98
N PHE A 236 -6.89 6.60 3.16
CA PHE A 236 -5.52 6.13 3.30
C PHE A 236 -5.42 4.70 2.79
N SER A 237 -4.39 4.43 2.02
CA SER A 237 -4.11 3.09 1.48
C SER A 237 -2.62 2.85 1.35
N LEU A 238 -2.15 1.64 1.64
CA LEU A 238 -0.82 1.22 1.19
C LEU A 238 -0.85 1.03 -0.33
N LYS A 239 0.13 1.61 -1.02
CA LYS A 239 0.20 1.58 -2.48
C LYS A 239 0.37 0.16 -3.00
N ARG A 240 -0.03 -0.09 -4.24
CA ARG A 240 0.06 -1.42 -4.88
C ARG A 240 1.51 -1.92 -4.93
N SER A 241 2.48 -1.05 -5.24
CA SER A 241 3.91 -1.40 -5.24
C SER A 241 4.38 -1.90 -3.87
N TYR A 242 3.97 -1.21 -2.80
CA TYR A 242 4.27 -1.64 -1.43
C TYR A 242 3.59 -2.97 -1.09
N MET A 243 2.34 -3.15 -1.53
CA MET A 243 1.62 -4.43 -1.35
C MET A 243 2.24 -5.58 -2.15
N ASP A 244 2.89 -5.29 -3.28
CA ASP A 244 3.66 -6.28 -4.03
C ASP A 244 4.87 -6.77 -3.21
N TYR A 245 5.59 -5.85 -2.57
CA TYR A 245 6.65 -6.21 -1.62
C TYR A 245 6.11 -7.04 -0.44
N VAL A 246 4.97 -6.64 0.15
CA VAL A 246 4.32 -7.39 1.24
C VAL A 246 3.95 -8.81 0.80
N LEU A 247 3.38 -8.97 -0.40
CA LEU A 247 3.04 -10.26 -0.99
C LEU A 247 4.29 -11.16 -1.08
N HIS A 248 5.36 -10.65 -1.69
CA HIS A 248 6.56 -11.44 -1.90
C HIS A 248 7.26 -11.80 -0.59
N THR A 249 7.37 -10.85 0.34
CA THR A 249 8.13 -11.04 1.58
C THR A 249 7.37 -11.85 2.62
N TYR A 250 6.12 -11.47 2.92
CA TYR A 250 5.36 -12.06 4.04
C TYR A 250 4.52 -13.27 3.64
N VAL A 251 4.03 -13.30 2.39
CA VAL A 251 3.14 -14.38 1.93
C VAL A 251 3.92 -15.47 1.21
N LEU A 252 4.82 -15.09 0.29
CA LEU A 252 5.58 -16.02 -0.53
C LEU A 252 6.94 -16.38 0.08
N GLY A 253 7.37 -15.69 1.15
CA GLY A 253 8.62 -15.97 1.84
C GLY A 253 9.88 -15.66 1.03
N ALA A 254 9.79 -14.75 0.06
CA ALA A 254 10.94 -14.31 -0.71
C ALA A 254 11.92 -13.50 0.17
N PRO A 255 13.22 -13.57 -0.05
CA PRO A 255 14.19 -12.75 0.66
C PRO A 255 13.98 -11.27 0.32
N ARG A 256 14.33 -10.39 1.26
CA ARG A 256 14.35 -8.95 1.01
C ARG A 256 15.35 -8.64 -0.10
N ILE A 257 14.99 -7.73 -1.00
CA ILE A 257 15.83 -7.35 -2.16
C ILE A 257 16.33 -5.93 -1.94
N GLY A 258 17.64 -5.76 -2.04
CA GLY A 258 18.28 -4.44 -1.95
C GLY A 258 18.88 -4.13 -0.59
N GLU A 259 19.54 -2.99 -0.54
CA GLU A 259 20.08 -2.38 0.66
C GLU A 259 19.20 -1.19 1.04
N SER A 260 19.05 -0.91 2.34
CA SER A 260 18.30 0.25 2.81
C SER A 260 19.10 1.53 2.61
N ILE A 261 18.45 2.57 2.05
CA ILE A 261 18.95 3.93 1.96
C ILE A 261 18.71 4.66 3.29
N VAL A 262 17.59 4.35 3.96
CA VAL A 262 17.18 5.01 5.21
C VAL A 262 18.05 4.56 6.36
N GLN A 263 18.72 5.53 7.01
CA GLN A 263 19.56 5.28 8.18
C GLN A 263 18.77 5.37 9.49
N ALA A 264 19.32 4.76 10.56
CA ALA A 264 18.73 4.83 11.89
C ALA A 264 18.78 6.27 12.45
N GLY A 265 17.72 6.70 13.15
CA GLY A 265 17.73 7.94 13.92
C GLY A 265 16.52 8.86 13.75
N ASP A 266 15.96 8.96 12.55
CA ASP A 266 14.83 9.86 12.26
C ASP A 266 13.49 9.21 12.62
N LYS A 267 12.53 10.04 13.10
CA LYS A 267 11.16 9.57 13.41
C LYS A 267 10.24 9.60 12.18
N SER A 268 10.52 10.49 11.24
CA SER A 268 9.73 10.74 10.04
C SER A 268 10.68 11.12 8.91
N ILE A 269 10.50 10.57 7.72
CA ILE A 269 11.37 10.80 6.57
C ILE A 269 10.48 11.04 5.34
N ASP A 270 10.45 12.28 4.84
CA ASP A 270 10.00 12.56 3.48
C ASP A 270 11.05 11.98 2.50
N PHE A 271 10.72 10.82 1.96
CA PHE A 271 11.67 10.01 1.21
C PHE A 271 12.15 10.70 -0.08
N GLU A 272 11.29 11.45 -0.75
CA GLU A 272 11.64 12.21 -1.96
C GLU A 272 12.70 13.27 -1.63
N SER A 273 12.44 14.10 -0.61
CA SER A 273 13.38 15.13 -0.16
C SER A 273 14.69 14.52 0.35
N TYR A 274 14.61 13.39 1.06
CA TYR A 274 15.77 12.70 1.57
C TYR A 274 16.69 12.19 0.45
N VAL A 275 16.13 11.49 -0.54
CA VAL A 275 16.87 10.97 -1.71
C VAL A 275 17.45 12.14 -2.54
N THR A 276 16.66 13.19 -2.77
CA THR A 276 17.09 14.38 -3.49
C THR A 276 18.28 15.04 -2.81
N ALA A 277 18.23 15.22 -1.50
CA ALA A 277 19.33 15.82 -0.74
C ALA A 277 20.62 15.00 -0.80
N LEU A 278 20.53 13.66 -0.85
CA LEU A 278 21.70 12.79 -1.02
C LEU A 278 22.37 12.99 -2.38
N ILE A 279 21.59 13.15 -3.43
CA ILE A 279 22.09 13.37 -4.79
C ILE A 279 22.64 14.80 -4.94
N GLU A 280 21.96 15.79 -4.37
CA GLU A 280 22.34 17.21 -4.46
C GLU A 280 23.70 17.52 -3.80
N ARG A 281 24.16 16.71 -2.86
CA ARG A 281 25.52 16.83 -2.29
C ARG A 281 26.63 16.76 -3.34
N HIS A 282 26.33 16.17 -4.49
CA HIS A 282 27.26 15.99 -5.62
C HIS A 282 27.05 17.01 -6.74
N TYR A 283 26.26 18.08 -6.51
CA TYR A 283 26.07 19.13 -7.50
C TYR A 283 27.37 19.83 -7.82
N GLY A 284 27.68 19.97 -9.11
CA GLY A 284 28.91 20.59 -9.62
C GLY A 284 30.09 19.63 -9.74
N GLU A 285 29.97 18.39 -9.26
CA GLU A 285 30.97 17.34 -9.46
C GLU A 285 30.79 16.66 -10.82
N THR A 286 31.89 16.22 -11.42
CA THR A 286 31.85 15.41 -12.62
C THR A 286 31.63 13.94 -12.24
N ASP A 287 31.07 13.15 -13.15
CA ASP A 287 30.91 11.71 -12.99
C ASP A 287 32.24 10.97 -12.67
N CYS A 288 33.37 11.49 -13.22
CA CYS A 288 34.71 10.99 -12.92
C CYS A 288 35.10 11.26 -11.45
N GLN A 289 34.83 12.48 -10.93
CA GLN A 289 35.09 12.84 -9.53
C GLN A 289 34.26 12.01 -8.57
N ILE A 290 32.98 11.81 -8.89
CA ILE A 290 32.09 10.97 -8.09
C ILE A 290 32.58 9.50 -8.08
N ALA A 291 33.01 8.97 -9.24
CA ALA A 291 33.58 7.62 -9.33
C ALA A 291 34.82 7.48 -8.43
N GLU A 292 35.72 8.45 -8.45
CA GLU A 292 36.94 8.46 -7.62
C GLU A 292 36.59 8.48 -6.12
N GLN A 293 35.64 9.33 -5.68
CA GLN A 293 35.20 9.39 -4.28
C GLN A 293 34.70 8.06 -3.74
N TYR A 294 34.03 7.27 -4.60
CA TYR A 294 33.51 5.96 -4.23
C TYR A 294 34.46 4.81 -4.58
N GLY A 295 35.69 5.07 -4.99
CA GLY A 295 36.70 4.07 -5.31
C GLY A 295 36.36 3.21 -6.52
N LEU A 296 35.61 3.77 -7.49
CA LEU A 296 35.19 3.09 -8.71
C LEU A 296 36.13 3.46 -9.86
N GLU A 297 36.53 2.49 -10.66
CA GLU A 297 37.21 2.75 -11.93
C GLU A 297 36.24 3.41 -12.91
N TYR A 298 36.61 4.60 -13.41
CA TYR A 298 35.77 5.31 -14.36
C TYR A 298 35.86 4.69 -15.76
N THR A 299 34.76 4.16 -16.24
CA THR A 299 34.64 3.54 -17.56
C THR A 299 33.89 4.37 -18.59
N GLY A 300 33.12 5.38 -18.12
CA GLY A 300 32.29 6.24 -18.95
C GLY A 300 31.13 5.54 -19.68
N ASN A 301 30.85 4.28 -19.35
CA ASN A 301 29.74 3.57 -19.95
C ASN A 301 28.40 3.89 -19.28
N LYS A 302 27.29 3.68 -19.99
CA LYS A 302 25.94 4.04 -19.54
C LYS A 302 25.52 3.33 -18.24
N ALA A 303 25.96 2.08 -18.03
CA ALA A 303 25.62 1.31 -16.84
C ALA A 303 26.28 1.89 -15.57
N GLN A 304 27.47 2.47 -15.70
CA GLN A 304 28.19 3.08 -14.59
C GLN A 304 27.44 4.25 -13.98
N TRP A 305 26.73 5.07 -14.77
CA TRP A 305 25.99 6.21 -14.24
C TRP A 305 24.87 5.77 -13.26
N THR A 306 24.21 4.68 -13.57
CA THR A 306 23.23 4.09 -12.63
C THR A 306 23.92 3.63 -11.34
N THR A 307 25.09 3.00 -11.46
CA THR A 307 25.89 2.58 -10.30
C THR A 307 26.33 3.78 -9.46
N LEU A 308 26.76 4.87 -10.07
CA LEU A 308 27.12 6.09 -9.35
C LEU A 308 25.95 6.64 -8.53
N VAL A 309 24.74 6.69 -9.10
CA VAL A 309 23.55 7.11 -8.35
C VAL A 309 23.35 6.25 -7.10
N TYR A 310 23.44 4.93 -7.19
CA TYR A 310 23.31 4.07 -6.01
C TYR A 310 24.43 4.29 -4.98
N ARG A 311 25.65 4.65 -5.41
CA ARG A 311 26.75 5.03 -4.48
C ARG A 311 26.46 6.36 -3.79
N MET A 312 25.92 7.36 -4.52
CA MET A 312 25.49 8.65 -3.94
C MET A 312 24.41 8.44 -2.87
N LEU A 313 23.57 7.44 -3.03
CA LEU A 313 22.55 7.02 -2.05
C LEU A 313 23.14 6.21 -0.87
N GLY A 314 24.43 5.96 -0.85
CA GLY A 314 25.13 5.27 0.25
C GLY A 314 25.05 3.75 0.24
N ILE A 315 24.58 3.14 -0.86
CA ILE A 315 24.43 1.68 -0.99
C ILE A 315 25.45 1.10 -1.99
N LYS A 316 25.83 -0.14 -1.79
CA LYS A 316 26.86 -0.83 -2.59
C LYS A 316 26.27 -1.66 -3.74
N SER A 317 25.08 -2.20 -3.56
CA SER A 317 24.36 -2.89 -4.63
C SER A 317 23.70 -1.88 -5.58
N ASN A 318 23.18 -2.36 -6.71
CA ASN A 318 22.37 -1.54 -7.61
C ASN A 318 20.87 -1.80 -7.38
N ALA A 319 20.49 -1.99 -6.12
CA ALA A 319 19.11 -2.18 -5.69
C ALA A 319 18.90 -1.55 -4.31
N ALA A 320 18.00 -0.60 -4.23
CA ALA A 320 17.57 0.03 -2.99
C ALA A 320 16.24 -0.62 -2.54
N GLU A 321 16.16 -1.02 -1.29
CA GLU A 321 14.96 -1.68 -0.75
C GLU A 321 13.74 -0.75 -0.85
N GLU A 322 13.90 0.54 -0.53
CA GLU A 322 12.83 1.53 -0.60
C GLU A 322 12.35 1.78 -2.04
N PHE A 323 13.26 1.73 -3.01
CA PHE A 323 12.87 1.86 -4.42
C PHE A 323 12.04 0.67 -4.88
N VAL A 324 12.43 -0.54 -4.48
CA VAL A 324 11.64 -1.76 -4.76
C VAL A 324 10.24 -1.64 -4.15
N LYS A 325 10.15 -1.24 -2.87
CA LYS A 325 8.88 -1.05 -2.15
C LYS A 325 8.00 0.02 -2.77
N ALA A 326 8.59 1.12 -3.23
CA ALA A 326 7.86 2.23 -3.85
C ALA A 326 7.56 2.01 -5.33
N GLY A 327 8.16 0.99 -5.97
CA GLY A 327 8.07 0.80 -7.42
C GLY A 327 8.90 1.81 -8.23
N ILE A 328 9.92 2.41 -7.60
CA ILE A 328 10.78 3.43 -8.24
C ILE A 328 11.86 2.77 -9.09
N ASN A 329 11.96 3.20 -10.32
CA ASN A 329 13.01 2.78 -11.25
C ASN A 329 13.98 3.93 -11.51
N VAL A 330 15.26 3.74 -11.17
CA VAL A 330 16.31 4.72 -11.41
C VAL A 330 16.60 4.81 -12.90
N ARG A 331 16.55 6.02 -13.45
CA ARG A 331 16.94 6.34 -14.82
C ARG A 331 17.89 7.54 -14.80
N VAL A 332 18.97 7.43 -15.56
CA VAL A 332 19.94 8.52 -15.69
C VAL A 332 19.88 9.07 -17.11
N CYS A 333 19.63 10.37 -17.22
CA CYS A 333 19.57 11.09 -18.49
C CYS A 333 20.70 12.12 -18.55
N ARG A 334 21.38 12.19 -19.69
CA ARG A 334 22.36 13.21 -19.94
C ARG A 334 21.70 14.46 -20.49
N VAL A 335 22.04 15.60 -19.86
CA VAL A 335 21.61 16.93 -20.29
C VAL A 335 22.84 17.69 -20.76
N ASN A 336 22.78 18.29 -21.94
CA ASN A 336 23.89 19.09 -22.47
C ASN A 336 23.96 20.50 -21.82
N LYS A 337 25.01 21.23 -22.14
CA LYS A 337 25.23 22.61 -21.60
C LYS A 337 24.09 23.60 -21.90
N ARG A 338 23.19 23.29 -22.85
CA ARG A 338 22.03 24.11 -23.19
C ARG A 338 20.74 23.67 -22.51
N GLY A 339 20.82 22.69 -21.60
CA GLY A 339 19.65 22.14 -20.91
C GLY A 339 18.84 21.12 -21.71
N HIS A 340 19.32 20.67 -22.87
CA HIS A 340 18.60 19.69 -23.70
C HIS A 340 18.98 18.27 -23.33
N ILE A 341 17.97 17.38 -23.22
CA ILE A 341 18.17 15.95 -23.02
C ILE A 341 18.72 15.36 -24.32
N GLU A 342 19.89 14.71 -24.24
CA GLU A 342 20.58 14.14 -25.42
C GLU A 342 20.16 12.71 -25.72
N GLN A 343 19.47 12.04 -24.80
CA GLN A 343 19.10 10.64 -24.92
C GLN A 343 17.61 10.45 -24.63
N ALA A 344 16.94 9.66 -25.50
CA ALA A 344 15.59 9.25 -25.21
C ALA A 344 15.52 8.36 -23.96
N MET A 345 14.56 8.62 -23.08
CA MET A 345 14.24 7.74 -21.96
C MET A 345 13.27 6.67 -22.46
N SER A 346 13.68 5.41 -22.36
CA SER A 346 12.82 4.28 -22.70
C SER A 346 12.01 3.84 -21.47
N PHE A 347 10.74 3.58 -21.68
CA PHE A 347 9.81 3.02 -20.69
C PHE A 347 9.58 1.53 -20.99
N PRO A 348 8.95 0.77 -20.08
CA PRO A 348 8.55 -0.59 -20.36
C PRO A 348 7.71 -0.69 -21.65
N PRO A 349 7.82 -1.78 -22.42
CA PRO A 349 6.95 -1.99 -23.57
C PRO A 349 5.51 -2.13 -23.11
N PHE A 350 4.57 -1.63 -23.91
CA PHE A 350 3.14 -1.73 -23.66
C PHE A 350 2.42 -2.41 -24.83
N GLU A 351 1.31 -3.09 -24.53
CA GLU A 351 0.42 -3.66 -25.52
C GLU A 351 -0.77 -2.72 -25.74
N PHE A 352 -1.01 -2.27 -26.97
CA PHE A 352 -2.11 -1.34 -27.32
C PHE A 352 -3.48 -1.83 -26.83
N LYS A 353 -3.75 -3.15 -26.90
CA LYS A 353 -5.02 -3.72 -26.45
C LYS A 353 -5.22 -3.67 -24.94
N GLN A 354 -4.14 -3.56 -24.17
CA GLN A 354 -4.19 -3.42 -22.71
C GLN A 354 -4.30 -1.95 -22.33
N LEU A 355 -3.49 -1.09 -22.99
CA LEU A 355 -3.41 0.33 -22.70
C LEU A 355 -4.77 1.04 -22.83
N ILE A 356 -5.60 0.69 -23.80
CA ILE A 356 -6.94 1.27 -23.99
C ILE A 356 -7.93 0.95 -22.86
N ASN A 357 -7.63 -0.05 -22.03
CA ASN A 357 -8.44 -0.47 -20.89
C ASN A 357 -7.81 -0.11 -19.53
N GLU A 358 -6.66 0.59 -19.53
CA GLU A 358 -6.00 1.04 -18.34
C GLU A 358 -6.44 2.47 -18.00
N ASP A 359 -6.73 2.70 -16.72
CA ASP A 359 -6.83 4.04 -16.18
C ASP A 359 -5.44 4.55 -15.83
N TRP A 360 -5.20 5.85 -15.96
CA TRP A 360 -3.92 6.47 -15.60
C TRP A 360 -3.44 6.07 -14.20
N GLU A 361 -4.37 5.99 -13.24
CA GLU A 361 -4.06 5.65 -11.84
C GLU A 361 -3.64 4.19 -11.61
N THR A 362 -3.95 3.29 -12.55
CA THR A 362 -3.65 1.86 -12.46
C THR A 362 -2.69 1.40 -13.56
N SER A 363 -2.28 2.30 -14.44
CA SER A 363 -1.43 2.00 -15.58
C SER A 363 -0.01 1.62 -15.16
N SER A 364 0.56 0.64 -15.84
CA SER A 364 1.98 0.28 -15.72
C SER A 364 2.91 1.38 -16.27
N PHE A 365 2.37 2.37 -16.94
CA PHE A 365 3.10 3.52 -17.49
C PHE A 365 3.28 4.66 -16.48
N ARG A 366 2.50 4.68 -15.41
CA ARG A 366 2.61 5.64 -14.31
C ARG A 366 3.73 5.23 -13.31
#